data_3c4fea9c8f33f271c16fed9543700c70
#
_entry.id   3c4fea9c8f33f271c16fed9543700c70
#
_cell.length_a   1.000
_cell.length_b   1.000
_cell.length_c   1.000
_cell.angle_alpha   90.00
_cell.angle_beta   90.00
_cell.angle_gamma   90.00
#
_symmetry.space_group_name_H-M   'P 1'
#
loop_
_entity.id
_entity.type
_entity.pdbx_description
1 polymer ?
#
loop_
_entity_poly.entity_id
_entity_poly.type
_entity_poly.pdbx_seq_one_letter_code
_entity_poly.pdbx_strand_id
1 'polypeptide(L)'
;DYRSLPPLTELGLARTCDFCGVEPATGPLKEWEPDGQAGPSCLARKAARDKEEARARSTHDELWNEIPGSWPKEFENLAVFGGTDDGATEQEAVGRSDSRSHLATVAADGNGIGALFRMIAEANLPGLRADAVRLLNEATRSAVTEAAKACGEKVSTMAVIPHYVGGDDVFVSVAAPSAW
;
A
#
# COMPACT_ATOMS: atom_id res chain seq x y z
N ASP A 1 18.93 -3.42 -32.44
CA ASP A 1 17.96 -2.82 -33.39
C ASP A 1 16.54 -2.87 -32.80
N TYR A 2 16.21 -1.85 -32.04
CA TYR A 2 14.82 -1.59 -31.73
C TYR A 2 14.18 -1.04 -33.00
N ARG A 3 13.56 -1.88 -33.78
CA ARG A 3 12.66 -1.43 -34.84
C ARG A 3 11.51 -0.74 -34.12
N SER A 4 11.45 0.57 -34.21
CA SER A 4 10.30 1.35 -33.79
C SER A 4 9.07 0.80 -34.54
N LEU A 5 8.17 0.16 -33.81
CA LEU A 5 6.88 -0.17 -34.37
C LEU A 5 6.23 1.15 -34.83
N PRO A 6 5.62 1.18 -36.01
CA PRO A 6 4.93 2.37 -36.46
C PRO A 6 3.89 2.79 -35.41
N PRO A 7 3.72 4.07 -35.14
CA PRO A 7 2.72 4.53 -34.19
C PRO A 7 1.35 4.02 -34.63
N LEU A 8 0.62 3.47 -33.69
CA LEU A 8 -0.71 2.87 -33.89
C LEU A 8 -1.77 3.80 -34.52
N THR A 9 -1.50 5.09 -34.55
CA THR A 9 -2.28 6.09 -35.28
C THR A 9 -2.39 5.79 -36.79
N GLU A 10 -1.51 4.93 -37.33
CA GLU A 10 -1.53 4.49 -38.73
C GLU A 10 -2.42 3.26 -38.96
N LEU A 11 -2.83 2.56 -37.89
CA LEU A 11 -3.76 1.43 -37.94
C LEU A 11 -5.19 1.93 -37.70
N GLY A 12 -5.75 2.69 -38.61
CA GLY A 12 -7.02 3.42 -38.50
C GLY A 12 -8.29 2.62 -38.18
N LEU A 13 -8.19 1.38 -37.67
CA LEU A 13 -9.30 0.53 -37.26
C LEU A 13 -9.16 -0.08 -35.84
N ALA A 14 -8.07 0.16 -35.14
CA ALA A 14 -7.87 -0.39 -33.80
C ALA A 14 -8.08 0.72 -32.76
N ARG A 15 -8.99 0.51 -31.81
CA ARG A 15 -9.09 1.34 -30.60
C ARG A 15 -7.78 1.24 -29.84
N THR A 16 -7.21 2.35 -29.46
CA THR A 16 -6.03 2.38 -28.58
C THR A 16 -6.41 2.02 -27.16
N CYS A 17 -5.46 1.47 -26.42
CA CYS A 17 -5.60 1.22 -25.00
C CYS A 17 -5.91 2.52 -24.26
N ASP A 18 -6.99 2.54 -23.49
CA ASP A 18 -7.45 3.72 -22.76
C ASP A 18 -6.48 4.09 -21.61
N PHE A 19 -5.61 3.16 -21.19
CA PHE A 19 -4.68 3.36 -20.08
C PHE A 19 -3.28 3.81 -20.48
N CYS A 20 -2.72 3.28 -21.55
CA CYS A 20 -1.37 3.68 -21.99
C CYS A 20 -1.36 4.53 -23.25
N GLY A 21 -2.45 4.55 -24.03
CA GLY A 21 -2.56 5.29 -25.27
C GLY A 21 -1.64 4.82 -26.39
N VAL A 22 -0.93 3.69 -26.24
CA VAL A 22 0.14 3.24 -27.15
C VAL A 22 -0.21 1.94 -27.86
N GLU A 23 -0.74 0.96 -27.15
CA GLU A 23 -1.06 -0.37 -27.68
C GLU A 23 -2.49 -0.45 -28.21
N PRO A 24 -2.78 -1.34 -29.20
CA PRO A 24 -4.16 -1.65 -29.51
C PRO A 24 -4.87 -2.29 -28.34
N ALA A 25 -6.08 -1.84 -28.08
CA ALA A 25 -6.94 -2.46 -27.09
C ALA A 25 -7.35 -3.87 -27.55
N THR A 26 -7.18 -4.86 -26.67
CA THR A 26 -7.48 -6.26 -26.95
C THR A 26 -8.50 -6.88 -26.01
N GLY A 27 -8.83 -6.19 -24.92
CA GLY A 27 -9.80 -6.68 -23.95
C GLY A 27 -10.28 -5.62 -22.96
N PRO A 28 -11.41 -5.91 -22.30
CA PRO A 28 -12.01 -4.98 -21.35
C PRO A 28 -11.22 -4.95 -20.04
N LEU A 29 -11.16 -3.78 -19.41
CA LEU A 29 -10.64 -3.55 -18.07
C LEU A 29 -11.70 -2.84 -17.22
N LYS A 30 -12.80 -3.53 -16.98
CA LYS A 30 -14.05 -3.00 -16.40
C LYS A 30 -13.93 -2.49 -14.96
N GLU A 31 -12.88 -2.89 -14.24
CA GLU A 31 -12.71 -2.51 -12.83
C GLU A 31 -12.26 -1.07 -12.65
N TRP A 32 -11.65 -0.48 -13.68
CA TRP A 32 -11.15 0.89 -13.62
C TRP A 32 -12.09 1.87 -14.33
N GLU A 33 -12.71 1.41 -15.43
CA GLU A 33 -13.76 2.14 -16.14
C GLU A 33 -14.78 1.15 -16.71
N PRO A 34 -16.09 1.42 -16.61
CA PRO A 34 -17.15 0.48 -17.05
C PRO A 34 -16.97 0.00 -18.50
N ASP A 35 -16.49 0.88 -19.38
CA ASP A 35 -16.28 0.63 -20.81
C ASP A 35 -14.80 0.63 -21.22
N GLY A 36 -13.89 0.64 -20.23
CA GLY A 36 -12.45 0.70 -20.44
C GLY A 36 -11.91 -0.50 -21.23
N GLN A 37 -11.09 -0.22 -22.24
CA GLN A 37 -10.43 -1.22 -23.08
C GLN A 37 -8.90 -1.12 -22.91
N ALA A 38 -8.27 -2.24 -22.69
CA ALA A 38 -6.82 -2.28 -22.43
C ALA A 38 -6.06 -3.12 -23.45
N GLY A 39 -4.82 -2.71 -23.71
CA GLY A 39 -3.87 -3.47 -24.49
C GLY A 39 -3.22 -4.62 -23.69
N PRO A 40 -2.53 -5.55 -24.38
CA PRO A 40 -1.97 -6.75 -23.76
C PRO A 40 -1.04 -6.46 -22.58
N SER A 41 -0.20 -5.43 -22.68
CA SER A 41 0.72 -5.07 -21.60
C SER A 41 0.02 -4.52 -20.37
N CYS A 42 -1.05 -3.75 -20.56
CA CYS A 42 -1.87 -3.23 -19.44
C CYS A 42 -2.66 -4.35 -18.77
N LEU A 43 -3.22 -5.28 -19.54
CA LEU A 43 -3.89 -6.48 -19.02
C LEU A 43 -2.90 -7.39 -18.24
N ALA A 44 -1.70 -7.58 -18.77
CA ALA A 44 -0.66 -8.38 -18.10
C ALA A 44 -0.19 -7.73 -16.79
N ARG A 45 -0.01 -6.39 -16.77
CA ARG A 45 0.34 -5.63 -15.54
C ARG A 45 -0.75 -5.74 -14.49
N LYS A 46 -2.02 -5.65 -14.90
CA LYS A 46 -3.13 -5.84 -13.99
C LYS A 46 -3.11 -7.24 -13.40
N ALA A 47 -3.00 -8.27 -14.23
CA ALA A 47 -2.96 -9.66 -13.76
C ALA A 47 -1.76 -9.93 -12.83
N ALA A 48 -0.60 -9.31 -13.08
CA ALA A 48 0.55 -9.38 -12.20
C ALA A 48 0.28 -8.68 -10.86
N ARG A 49 -0.34 -7.49 -10.90
CA ARG A 49 -0.72 -6.76 -9.69
C ARG A 49 -1.72 -7.56 -8.84
N ASP A 50 -2.76 -8.11 -9.45
CA ASP A 50 -3.77 -8.89 -8.74
C ASP A 50 -3.15 -10.13 -8.06
N LYS A 51 -2.16 -10.76 -8.72
CA LYS A 51 -1.36 -11.84 -8.13
C LYS A 51 -0.50 -11.38 -6.96
N GLU A 52 0.17 -10.24 -7.10
CA GLU A 52 1.01 -9.68 -6.03
C GLU A 52 0.15 -9.19 -4.86
N GLU A 53 -1.00 -8.58 -5.11
CA GLU A 53 -1.95 -8.21 -4.07
C GLU A 53 -2.48 -9.43 -3.31
N ALA A 54 -2.84 -10.51 -4.02
CA ALA A 54 -3.25 -11.76 -3.39
C ALA A 54 -2.11 -12.38 -2.57
N ARG A 55 -0.88 -12.34 -3.08
CA ARG A 55 0.31 -12.82 -2.38
C ARG A 55 0.68 -11.92 -1.20
N ALA A 56 0.64 -10.62 -1.39
CA ALA A 56 0.89 -9.64 -0.32
C ALA A 56 -0.12 -9.82 0.81
N ARG A 57 -1.41 -9.96 0.49
CA ARG A 57 -2.44 -10.27 1.48
C ARG A 57 -2.12 -11.54 2.25
N SER A 58 -1.71 -12.62 1.57
CA SER A 58 -1.36 -13.88 2.25
C SER A 58 -0.11 -13.79 3.13
N THR A 59 0.83 -12.90 2.82
CA THR A 59 2.08 -12.72 3.57
C THR A 59 1.96 -11.65 4.67
N HIS A 60 1.04 -10.71 4.50
CA HIS A 60 0.79 -9.61 5.43
C HIS A 60 -0.48 -9.79 6.25
N ASP A 61 -1.25 -10.86 6.01
CA ASP A 61 -2.56 -11.09 6.62
C ASP A 61 -2.56 -10.96 8.16
N GLU A 62 -1.50 -11.39 8.83
CA GLU A 62 -1.41 -11.26 10.27
C GLU A 62 -1.38 -9.80 10.74
N LEU A 63 -0.50 -8.96 10.13
CA LEU A 63 -0.41 -7.54 10.52
C LEU A 63 -1.67 -6.76 10.12
N TRP A 64 -2.20 -7.03 8.93
CA TRP A 64 -3.39 -6.36 8.43
C TRP A 64 -4.64 -6.67 9.24
N ASN A 65 -4.78 -7.90 9.71
CA ASN A 65 -5.89 -8.32 10.56
C ASN A 65 -5.84 -7.71 11.96
N GLU A 66 -4.67 -7.22 12.39
CA GLU A 66 -4.50 -6.55 13.67
C GLU A 66 -4.82 -5.04 13.61
N ILE A 67 -4.81 -4.45 12.41
CA ILE A 67 -5.11 -3.03 12.20
C ILE A 67 -6.61 -2.83 12.06
N PRO A 68 -7.25 -1.95 12.86
CA PRO A 68 -8.67 -1.70 12.80
C PRO A 68 -9.10 -1.06 11.47
N GLY A 69 -10.29 -1.44 11.00
CA GLY A 69 -10.93 -0.86 9.82
C GLY A 69 -10.77 -1.67 8.55
N SER A 70 -11.52 -1.30 7.52
CA SER A 70 -11.45 -1.90 6.20
C SER A 70 -10.35 -1.24 5.37
N TRP A 71 -9.76 -2.02 4.48
CA TRP A 71 -8.77 -1.51 3.53
C TRP A 71 -9.37 -0.43 2.62
N PRO A 72 -8.78 0.76 2.53
CA PRO A 72 -9.23 1.78 1.61
C PRO A 72 -8.92 1.34 0.16
N LYS A 73 -9.90 1.50 -0.72
CA LYS A 73 -9.73 1.14 -2.14
C LYS A 73 -8.76 2.09 -2.85
N GLU A 74 -8.70 3.33 -2.41
CA GLU A 74 -7.90 4.41 -2.98
C GLU A 74 -7.25 5.23 -1.85
N PHE A 75 -6.12 5.87 -2.14
CA PHE A 75 -5.45 6.75 -1.19
C PHE A 75 -6.32 7.95 -0.76
N GLU A 76 -7.21 8.37 -1.64
CA GLU A 76 -8.19 9.41 -1.34
C GLU A 76 -9.14 8.99 -0.21
N ASN A 77 -9.58 7.74 -0.21
CA ASN A 77 -10.37 7.17 0.88
C ASN A 77 -9.60 7.15 2.20
N LEU A 78 -8.30 6.85 2.18
CA LEU A 78 -7.46 6.96 3.37
C LEU A 78 -7.38 8.41 3.86
N ALA A 79 -7.18 9.36 2.94
CA ALA A 79 -7.04 10.77 3.29
C ALA A 79 -8.30 11.37 3.89
N VAL A 80 -9.48 10.91 3.43
CA VAL A 80 -10.79 11.43 3.84
C VAL A 80 -11.37 10.68 5.03
N PHE A 81 -11.29 9.35 5.02
CA PHE A 81 -11.97 8.48 5.98
C PHE A 81 -11.03 7.80 6.97
N GLY A 82 -9.71 7.85 6.75
CA GLY A 82 -8.74 7.20 7.61
C GLY A 82 -8.86 7.67 9.06
N GLY A 83 -9.18 6.76 9.98
CA GLY A 83 -9.34 7.07 11.39
C GLY A 83 -10.64 7.77 11.77
N THR A 84 -11.62 7.87 10.86
CA THR A 84 -12.94 8.44 11.21
C THR A 84 -13.86 7.37 11.78
N ASP A 85 -14.67 7.78 12.77
CA ASP A 85 -15.67 6.95 13.41
C ASP A 85 -16.84 6.63 12.46
N ASP A 86 -17.52 5.50 12.67
CA ASP A 86 -18.56 4.90 11.80
C ASP A 86 -19.80 5.76 11.49
N GLY A 87 -19.80 7.03 11.84
CA GLY A 87 -20.93 7.95 11.66
C GLY A 87 -20.83 8.96 10.54
N ALA A 88 -19.67 9.09 9.88
CA ALA A 88 -19.52 10.05 8.80
C ALA A 88 -20.04 9.46 7.48
N THR A 89 -21.13 10.00 6.95
CA THR A 89 -21.62 9.63 5.62
C THR A 89 -20.63 10.10 4.53
N GLU A 90 -20.56 9.37 3.41
CA GLU A 90 -19.76 9.76 2.23
C GLU A 90 -19.99 11.23 1.82
N GLN A 91 -21.22 11.73 1.97
CA GLN A 91 -21.60 13.10 1.66
C GLN A 91 -21.03 14.14 2.63
N GLU A 92 -20.92 13.82 3.93
CA GLU A 92 -20.29 14.70 4.92
C GLU A 92 -18.76 14.74 4.76
N ALA A 93 -18.18 13.66 4.31
CA ALA A 93 -16.75 13.56 4.02
C ALA A 93 -16.38 14.33 2.75
N VAL A 94 -17.18 14.24 1.68
CA VAL A 94 -17.00 15.01 0.44
C VAL A 94 -17.13 16.52 0.70
N GLY A 95 -18.01 16.95 1.61
CA GLY A 95 -18.12 18.35 2.02
C GLY A 95 -16.91 18.86 2.83
N ARG A 96 -16.09 17.97 3.40
CA ARG A 96 -14.82 18.29 4.11
C ARG A 96 -13.59 18.26 3.20
N SER A 97 -13.76 17.80 1.97
CA SER A 97 -12.68 17.46 1.03
C SER A 97 -11.85 18.66 0.56
N ASP A 98 -12.36 19.86 0.67
CA ASP A 98 -11.76 21.03 -0.02
C ASP A 98 -10.48 21.60 0.60
N SER A 99 -10.06 21.20 1.80
CA SER A 99 -8.82 21.75 2.39
C SER A 99 -8.08 20.86 3.40
N ARG A 100 -8.56 19.65 3.70
CA ARG A 100 -8.03 18.84 4.80
C ARG A 100 -7.71 17.38 4.46
N SER A 101 -7.95 16.96 3.24
CA SER A 101 -7.69 15.59 2.79
C SER A 101 -6.26 15.43 2.33
N HIS A 102 -5.34 15.40 3.29
CA HIS A 102 -3.93 15.18 3.01
C HIS A 102 -3.51 13.81 3.52
N LEU A 103 -2.60 13.19 2.78
CA LEU A 103 -1.87 12.01 3.23
C LEU A 103 -0.53 12.44 3.80
N ALA A 104 -0.11 11.76 4.84
CA ALA A 104 1.25 11.79 5.32
C ALA A 104 1.90 10.42 5.08
N THR A 105 3.17 10.43 4.73
CA THR A 105 4.00 9.24 4.68
C THR A 105 4.96 9.29 5.85
N VAL A 106 4.99 8.22 6.62
CA VAL A 106 5.89 8.07 7.77
C VAL A 106 6.90 6.99 7.42
N ALA A 107 8.17 7.34 7.50
CA ALA A 107 9.28 6.40 7.41
C ALA A 107 10.03 6.42 8.74
N ALA A 108 10.30 5.25 9.29
CA ALA A 108 11.10 5.08 10.50
C ALA A 108 12.15 4.00 10.26
N ASP A 109 13.34 4.21 10.82
CA ASP A 109 14.49 3.31 10.74
C ASP A 109 15.13 3.21 12.14
N GLY A 110 15.51 2.02 12.53
CA GLY A 110 16.07 1.74 13.86
C GLY A 110 17.52 2.16 13.97
N ASN A 111 17.79 3.13 14.81
CA ASN A 111 19.16 3.59 15.06
C ASN A 111 20.02 2.53 15.77
N GLY A 112 21.16 2.22 15.19
CA GLY A 112 22.17 1.36 15.81
C GLY A 112 21.93 -0.15 15.66
N ILE A 113 20.90 -0.59 14.95
CA ILE A 113 20.60 -2.01 14.74
C ILE A 113 21.75 -2.74 14.04
N GLY A 114 22.37 -2.10 13.04
CA GLY A 114 23.58 -2.65 12.41
C GLY A 114 24.73 -2.87 13.38
N ALA A 115 24.93 -1.99 14.36
CA ALA A 115 25.95 -2.16 15.41
C ALA A 115 25.58 -3.31 16.34
N LEU A 116 24.32 -3.43 16.74
CA LEU A 116 23.83 -4.56 17.55
C LEU A 116 24.09 -5.90 16.87
N PHE A 117 23.76 -6.05 15.59
CA PHE A 117 23.99 -7.28 14.85
C PHE A 117 25.48 -7.60 14.68
N ARG A 118 26.33 -6.58 14.56
CA ARG A 118 27.79 -6.76 14.54
C ARG A 118 28.29 -7.31 15.87
N MET A 119 27.86 -6.75 16.99
CA MET A 119 28.21 -7.23 18.32
C MET A 119 27.75 -8.68 18.55
N ILE A 120 26.55 -9.03 18.11
CA ILE A 120 26.01 -10.40 18.17
C ILE A 120 26.85 -11.35 17.31
N ALA A 121 27.30 -10.93 16.13
CA ALA A 121 28.16 -11.73 15.26
C ALA A 121 29.56 -11.95 15.87
N GLU A 122 30.16 -10.93 16.48
CA GLU A 122 31.45 -11.00 17.17
C GLU A 122 31.37 -11.90 18.39
N ALA A 123 30.24 -11.90 19.10
CA ALA A 123 30.01 -12.81 20.22
C ALA A 123 29.87 -14.29 19.82
N ASN A 124 29.74 -14.57 18.52
CA ASN A 124 29.60 -15.92 17.95
C ASN A 124 28.49 -16.76 18.60
N LEU A 125 27.34 -16.12 18.87
CA LEU A 125 26.15 -16.72 19.46
C LEU A 125 25.03 -16.84 18.42
N PRO A 126 24.98 -17.91 17.58
CA PRO A 126 24.07 -18.00 16.45
C PRO A 126 22.60 -17.98 16.86
N GLY A 127 22.23 -18.52 18.01
CA GLY A 127 20.87 -18.47 18.55
C GLY A 127 20.43 -17.05 18.88
N LEU A 128 21.33 -16.24 19.44
CA LEU A 128 21.04 -14.84 19.80
C LEU A 128 20.68 -13.98 18.62
N ARG A 129 21.28 -14.24 17.44
CA ARG A 129 20.93 -13.52 16.21
C ARG A 129 19.50 -13.80 15.78
N ALA A 130 19.08 -15.05 15.80
CA ALA A 130 17.71 -15.43 15.43
C ALA A 130 16.69 -14.82 16.39
N ASP A 131 16.98 -14.86 17.68
CA ASP A 131 16.14 -14.25 18.71
C ASP A 131 16.05 -12.73 18.56
N ALA A 132 17.16 -12.06 18.30
CA ALA A 132 17.17 -10.62 18.07
C ALA A 132 16.34 -10.21 16.85
N VAL A 133 16.44 -10.95 15.73
CA VAL A 133 15.62 -10.71 14.53
C VAL A 133 14.14 -10.90 14.86
N ARG A 134 13.79 -12.00 15.54
CA ARG A 134 12.39 -12.27 15.92
C ARG A 134 11.83 -11.18 16.83
N LEU A 135 12.53 -10.83 17.89
CA LEU A 135 12.10 -9.80 18.84
C LEU A 135 11.96 -8.43 18.19
N LEU A 136 12.89 -8.08 17.30
CA LEU A 136 12.83 -6.82 16.56
C LEU A 136 11.59 -6.76 15.66
N ASN A 137 11.34 -7.82 14.89
CA ASN A 137 10.16 -7.91 14.05
C ASN A 137 8.85 -7.83 14.88
N GLU A 138 8.78 -8.56 15.98
CA GLU A 138 7.62 -8.53 16.89
C GLU A 138 7.41 -7.13 17.47
N ALA A 139 8.46 -6.48 17.94
CA ALA A 139 8.38 -5.13 18.49
C ALA A 139 7.93 -4.09 17.47
N THR A 140 8.51 -4.15 16.26
CA THR A 140 8.15 -3.21 15.17
C THR A 140 6.70 -3.41 14.73
N ARG A 141 6.25 -4.65 14.54
CA ARG A 141 4.86 -4.96 14.19
C ARG A 141 3.89 -4.50 15.28
N SER A 142 4.21 -4.80 16.54
CA SER A 142 3.39 -4.37 17.69
C SER A 142 3.29 -2.83 17.74
N ALA A 143 4.39 -2.12 17.51
CA ALA A 143 4.40 -0.66 17.50
C ALA A 143 3.49 -0.08 16.41
N VAL A 144 3.53 -0.65 15.19
CA VAL A 144 2.65 -0.21 14.08
C VAL A 144 1.18 -0.50 14.41
N THR A 145 0.88 -1.68 14.96
CA THR A 145 -0.49 -2.05 15.37
C THR A 145 -1.02 -1.14 16.45
N GLU A 146 -0.24 -0.85 17.48
CA GLU A 146 -0.64 0.04 18.58
C GLU A 146 -0.80 1.49 18.09
N ALA A 147 0.08 1.97 17.22
CA ALA A 147 -0.07 3.28 16.59
C ALA A 147 -1.37 3.35 15.75
N ALA A 148 -1.66 2.30 14.97
CA ALA A 148 -2.89 2.24 14.19
C ALA A 148 -4.16 2.24 15.06
N LYS A 149 -4.16 1.53 16.18
CA LYS A 149 -5.25 1.54 17.17
C LYS A 149 -5.41 2.91 17.83
N ALA A 150 -4.30 3.58 18.14
CA ALA A 150 -4.33 4.92 18.71
C ALA A 150 -4.93 5.97 17.75
N CYS A 151 -4.77 5.76 16.44
CA CYS A 151 -5.42 6.60 15.42
C CYS A 151 -6.94 6.37 15.32
N GLY A 152 -7.46 5.25 15.83
CA GLY A 152 -8.89 4.95 15.87
C GLY A 152 -9.17 3.46 16.12
N GLU A 153 -9.73 3.14 17.29
CA GLU A 153 -10.00 1.76 17.68
C GLU A 153 -11.26 1.20 17.00
N LYS A 154 -12.20 2.07 16.64
CA LYS A 154 -13.48 1.70 15.98
C LYS A 154 -13.68 2.55 14.74
N VAL A 155 -12.96 2.22 13.69
CA VAL A 155 -12.98 2.97 12.43
C VAL A 155 -13.52 2.12 11.30
N SER A 156 -14.28 2.74 10.39
CA SER A 156 -14.76 2.08 9.17
C SER A 156 -13.64 1.83 8.18
N THR A 157 -12.71 2.78 8.07
CA THR A 157 -11.56 2.74 7.16
C THR A 157 -10.27 2.81 7.96
N MET A 158 -9.30 1.94 7.65
CA MET A 158 -7.99 1.95 8.29
C MET A 158 -7.39 3.36 8.32
N ALA A 159 -6.83 3.74 9.45
CA ALA A 159 -6.11 5.01 9.60
C ALA A 159 -4.66 4.93 9.11
N VAL A 160 -4.09 3.74 9.08
CA VAL A 160 -2.70 3.47 8.74
C VAL A 160 -2.64 2.36 7.71
N ILE A 161 -1.97 2.60 6.60
CA ILE A 161 -1.65 1.58 5.58
C ILE A 161 -0.17 1.27 5.65
N PRO A 162 0.23 0.10 6.14
CA PRO A 162 1.61 -0.32 6.09
C PRO A 162 1.99 -0.75 4.66
N HIS A 163 3.02 -0.12 4.10
CA HIS A 163 3.63 -0.51 2.84
C HIS A 163 4.77 -1.49 3.05
N TYR A 164 5.54 -1.24 4.10
CA TYR A 164 6.64 -2.08 4.53
C TYR A 164 6.79 -2.02 6.05
N VAL A 165 6.84 -3.17 6.68
CA VAL A 165 7.15 -3.33 8.11
C VAL A 165 8.01 -4.58 8.26
N GLY A 166 9.26 -4.40 8.55
CA GLY A 166 10.19 -5.53 8.69
C GLY A 166 11.53 -5.15 9.28
N GLY A 167 12.00 -5.95 10.21
CA GLY A 167 13.19 -5.60 10.97
C GLY A 167 12.95 -4.34 11.78
N ASP A 168 13.78 -3.35 11.56
CA ASP A 168 13.75 -2.02 12.18
C ASP A 168 13.11 -0.94 11.26
N ASP A 169 12.76 -1.33 10.03
CA ASP A 169 12.21 -0.41 9.03
C ASP A 169 10.69 -0.41 9.05
N VAL A 170 10.13 0.78 9.00
CA VAL A 170 8.70 1.04 8.85
C VAL A 170 8.47 2.07 7.75
N PHE A 171 7.56 1.76 6.85
CA PHE A 171 7.07 2.69 5.83
C PHE A 171 5.57 2.58 5.74
N VAL A 172 4.86 3.62 6.13
CA VAL A 172 3.39 3.63 6.20
C VAL A 172 2.82 4.90 5.59
N SER A 173 1.59 4.80 5.07
CA SER A 173 0.76 5.98 4.75
C SER A 173 -0.35 6.12 5.77
N VAL A 174 -0.61 7.35 6.19
CA VAL A 174 -1.63 7.69 7.17
C VAL A 174 -2.45 8.88 6.71
N ALA A 175 -3.67 9.03 7.21
CA ALA A 175 -4.38 10.30 7.11
C ALA A 175 -3.56 11.38 7.84
N ALA A 176 -3.36 12.54 7.22
CA ALA A 176 -2.44 13.57 7.76
C ALA A 176 -2.78 14.01 9.20
N PRO A 177 -4.07 14.11 9.62
CA PRO A 177 -4.40 14.41 11.02
C PRO A 177 -3.90 13.37 12.02
N SER A 178 -3.68 12.13 11.57
CA SER A 178 -3.22 11.00 12.41
C SER A 178 -1.70 10.83 12.42
N ALA A 179 -0.96 11.69 11.72
CA ALA A 179 0.50 11.59 11.63
C ALA A 179 1.26 12.24 12.81
N TRP A 180 0.57 12.95 13.71
CA TRP A 180 1.17 13.72 14.81
C TRP A 180 0.67 13.31 16.17
#